data_98f6f0b07c8682d67467d5f3a0402309
#
_entry.id   98f6f0b07c8682d67467d5f3a0402309
#
_cell.length_a   1.000
_cell.length_b   1.000
_cell.length_c   1.000
_cell.angle_alpha   90.00
_cell.angle_beta   90.00
_cell.angle_gamma   90.00
#
_symmetry.space_group_name_H-M   'P 1'
#
loop_
_entity.id
_entity.type
_entity.pdbx_description
1 polymer ?
#
loop_
_entity_poly.entity_id
_entity_poly.type
_entity_poly.pdbx_seq_one_letter_code
_entity_poly.pdbx_strand_id
1 'polypeptide(L)'
;MVAPFALGLLTILLGCACPSRQAQAADCPADNISERVRIAYVYDGDTVKIDDGRRLRFIGVNAPELDRKEKTAQPLAETARTDLENLLNNHASTLLLQHGKQKFDRYGRLLAHAFLENE
;
A
#
# COMPACT_ATOMS: atom_id res chain seq x y z
N MET A 1 -6.11 64.70 44.88
CA MET A 1 -5.65 63.32 44.84
C MET A 1 -6.12 62.73 43.51
N VAL A 2 -5.23 62.54 42.60
CA VAL A 2 -5.54 62.04 41.26
C VAL A 2 -4.89 60.66 41.17
N ALA A 3 -5.68 59.57 41.02
CA ALA A 3 -5.19 58.22 40.82
C ALA A 3 -4.83 58.04 39.31
N PRO A 4 -3.69 57.42 38.98
CA PRO A 4 -3.35 57.19 37.57
C PRO A 4 -4.07 55.95 37.07
N PHE A 5 -4.77 56.06 35.97
CA PHE A 5 -5.33 55.00 35.19
C PHE A 5 -4.19 54.18 34.57
N ALA A 6 -4.02 52.92 34.98
CA ALA A 6 -3.15 52.00 34.32
C ALA A 6 -3.88 51.44 33.09
N LEU A 7 -3.40 51.85 31.90
CA LEU A 7 -3.87 51.33 30.62
C LEU A 7 -3.21 49.96 30.37
N GLY A 8 -3.96 48.88 30.68
CA GLY A 8 -3.52 47.53 30.41
C GLY A 8 -3.57 47.25 28.87
N LEU A 9 -2.41 47.10 28.27
CA LEU A 9 -2.26 46.70 26.89
C LEU A 9 -2.53 45.21 26.73
N LEU A 10 -3.75 44.87 26.29
CA LEU A 10 -4.14 43.47 26.00
C LEU A 10 -3.57 43.10 24.64
N THR A 11 -2.42 42.42 24.62
CA THR A 11 -1.83 41.84 23.40
C THR A 11 -2.61 40.58 23.05
N ILE A 12 -3.48 40.65 22.05
CA ILE A 12 -4.15 39.50 21.44
C ILE A 12 -3.14 38.81 20.54
N LEU A 13 -2.57 37.71 21.01
CA LEU A 13 -1.80 36.75 20.16
C LEU A 13 -2.79 36.02 19.25
N LEU A 14 -2.92 36.50 18.01
CA LEU A 14 -3.62 35.76 16.96
C LEU A 14 -2.78 34.50 16.60
N GLY A 15 -3.04 33.39 17.27
CA GLY A 15 -2.48 32.10 16.90
C GLY A 15 -3.04 31.67 15.55
N CYS A 16 -2.20 31.71 14.51
CA CYS A 16 -2.50 31.16 13.20
C CYS A 16 -2.53 29.63 13.33
N ALA A 17 -3.71 29.07 13.65
CA ALA A 17 -3.94 27.65 13.59
C ALA A 17 -4.02 27.24 12.10
N CYS A 18 -2.90 26.80 11.53
CA CYS A 18 -2.93 26.08 10.27
C CYS A 18 -3.72 24.79 10.49
N PRO A 19 -4.86 24.58 9.81
CA PRO A 19 -5.51 23.28 9.83
C PRO A 19 -4.57 22.29 9.13
N SER A 20 -4.03 21.34 9.88
CA SER A 20 -3.34 20.20 9.29
C SER A 20 -4.35 19.45 8.42
N ARG A 21 -4.27 19.62 7.09
CA ARG A 21 -4.95 18.75 6.16
C ARG A 21 -4.32 17.37 6.31
N GLN A 22 -4.99 16.52 7.06
CA GLN A 22 -4.72 15.09 6.98
C GLN A 22 -5.05 14.69 5.53
N ALA A 23 -4.02 14.27 4.80
CA ALA A 23 -4.21 13.63 3.51
C ALA A 23 -5.05 12.37 3.78
N GLN A 24 -6.33 12.42 3.47
CA GLN A 24 -7.16 11.23 3.43
C GLN A 24 -6.60 10.38 2.29
N ALA A 25 -6.18 9.17 2.63
CA ALA A 25 -5.85 8.17 1.63
C ALA A 25 -7.07 8.09 0.68
N ALA A 26 -6.82 8.32 -0.62
CA ALA A 26 -7.87 8.17 -1.60
C ALA A 26 -8.37 6.73 -1.50
N ASP A 27 -9.64 6.57 -1.12
CA ASP A 27 -10.32 5.29 -1.23
C ASP A 27 -10.30 4.94 -2.72
N CYS A 28 -9.50 3.96 -3.11
CA CYS A 28 -9.54 3.40 -4.45
C CYS A 28 -10.64 2.32 -4.45
N PRO A 29 -11.85 2.62 -4.91
CA PRO A 29 -12.90 1.61 -4.93
C PRO A 29 -12.47 0.48 -5.86
N ALA A 30 -12.55 -0.74 -5.36
CA ALA A 30 -12.36 -1.93 -6.17
C ALA A 30 -13.62 -2.18 -7.01
N ASP A 31 -13.81 -1.34 -8.04
CA ASP A 31 -14.89 -1.53 -9.00
C ASP A 31 -14.54 -2.69 -9.93
N ASN A 32 -15.49 -3.60 -10.16
CA ASN A 32 -15.33 -4.74 -11.05
C ASN A 32 -14.27 -5.79 -10.63
N ILE A 33 -14.39 -6.30 -9.41
CA ILE A 33 -13.57 -7.43 -8.96
C ILE A 33 -13.80 -8.64 -9.87
N SER A 34 -12.72 -9.18 -10.41
CA SER A 34 -12.74 -10.32 -11.32
C SER A 34 -12.74 -11.64 -10.56
N GLU A 35 -11.96 -11.74 -9.49
CA GLU A 35 -11.87 -12.93 -8.65
C GLU A 35 -11.34 -12.61 -7.24
N ARG A 36 -11.65 -13.50 -6.31
CA ARG A 36 -11.10 -13.52 -4.94
C ARG A 36 -10.17 -14.71 -4.81
N VAL A 37 -8.94 -14.47 -4.37
CA VAL A 37 -7.90 -15.50 -4.32
C VAL A 37 -7.22 -15.55 -2.95
N ARG A 38 -6.70 -16.73 -2.58
CA ARG A 38 -5.83 -16.90 -1.41
C ARG A 38 -4.38 -17.01 -1.87
N ILE A 39 -3.49 -16.34 -1.16
CA ILE A 39 -2.06 -16.34 -1.46
C ILE A 39 -1.37 -17.46 -0.68
N ALA A 40 -0.66 -18.33 -1.41
CA ALA A 40 0.09 -19.44 -0.83
C ALA A 40 1.56 -19.10 -0.55
N TYR A 41 2.15 -18.17 -1.31
CA TYR A 41 3.57 -17.85 -1.17
C TYR A 41 3.88 -16.48 -1.77
N VAL A 42 4.83 -15.76 -1.16
CA VAL A 42 5.34 -14.47 -1.64
C VAL A 42 6.74 -14.68 -2.21
N TYR A 43 6.92 -14.38 -3.50
CA TYR A 43 8.23 -14.48 -4.16
C TYR A 43 9.10 -13.26 -3.87
N ASP A 44 8.53 -12.06 -4.04
CA ASP A 44 9.13 -10.75 -3.79
C ASP A 44 8.01 -9.71 -3.54
N GLY A 45 8.36 -8.42 -3.48
CA GLY A 45 7.39 -7.37 -3.14
C GLY A 45 6.29 -7.11 -4.17
N ASP A 46 6.31 -7.78 -5.34
CA ASP A 46 5.33 -7.55 -6.42
C ASP A 46 4.83 -8.83 -7.11
N THR A 47 5.31 -10.00 -6.67
CA THR A 47 4.96 -11.30 -7.28
C THR A 47 4.65 -12.33 -6.20
N VAL A 48 3.49 -12.94 -6.31
CA VAL A 48 3.02 -13.96 -5.36
C VAL A 48 2.54 -15.21 -6.07
N LYS A 49 2.37 -16.31 -5.32
CA LYS A 49 1.73 -17.54 -5.79
C LYS A 49 0.36 -17.68 -5.16
N ILE A 50 -0.65 -17.90 -5.99
CA ILE A 50 -2.00 -18.22 -5.57
C ILE A 50 -2.04 -19.69 -5.14
N ASP A 51 -2.97 -20.08 -4.29
CA ASP A 51 -3.14 -21.43 -3.77
C ASP A 51 -3.48 -22.47 -4.86
N ASP A 52 -4.07 -22.03 -5.97
CA ASP A 52 -4.31 -22.85 -7.17
C ASP A 52 -3.07 -23.08 -8.05
N GLY A 53 -1.91 -22.53 -7.68
CA GLY A 53 -0.63 -22.69 -8.36
C GLY A 53 -0.27 -21.59 -9.35
N ARG A 54 -1.18 -20.71 -9.74
CA ARG A 54 -0.89 -19.57 -10.62
C ARG A 54 0.07 -18.59 -9.96
N ARG A 55 0.96 -17.98 -10.75
CA ARG A 55 1.75 -16.84 -10.32
C ARG A 55 1.02 -15.55 -10.68
N LEU A 56 0.95 -14.64 -9.74
CA LEU A 56 0.33 -13.32 -9.89
C LEU A 56 1.41 -12.24 -9.80
N ARG A 57 1.47 -11.37 -10.80
CA ARG A 57 2.28 -10.15 -10.83
C ARG A 57 1.35 -8.95 -10.67
N PHE A 58 1.59 -8.14 -9.65
CA PHE A 58 0.78 -6.96 -9.40
C PHE A 58 1.01 -5.89 -10.48
N ILE A 59 -0.08 -5.36 -11.03
CA ILE A 59 -0.02 -4.21 -11.95
C ILE A 59 0.23 -2.94 -11.14
N GLY A 60 1.14 -2.08 -11.65
CA GLY A 60 1.43 -0.80 -11.03
C GLY A 60 2.42 -0.84 -9.86
N VAL A 61 2.90 -2.02 -9.48
CA VAL A 61 3.94 -2.20 -8.46
C VAL A 61 5.21 -2.72 -9.10
N ASN A 62 6.35 -2.13 -8.75
CA ASN A 62 7.67 -2.59 -9.18
C ASN A 62 8.60 -2.61 -7.97
N ALA A 63 8.65 -3.75 -7.30
CA ALA A 63 9.49 -3.96 -6.12
C ALA A 63 10.91 -4.36 -6.51
N PRO A 64 11.89 -4.17 -5.59
CA PRO A 64 13.23 -4.69 -5.77
C PRO A 64 13.24 -6.22 -5.94
N GLU A 65 14.00 -6.70 -6.91
CA GLU A 65 14.09 -8.12 -7.25
C GLU A 65 14.96 -8.90 -6.26
N LEU A 66 14.44 -10.05 -5.82
CA LEU A 66 15.23 -11.09 -5.18
C LEU A 66 15.87 -11.93 -6.29
N ASP A 67 17.11 -11.65 -6.67
CA ASP A 67 17.80 -12.46 -7.65
C ASP A 67 18.17 -13.83 -7.06
N ARG A 68 17.43 -14.86 -7.50
CA ARG A 68 17.62 -16.24 -7.04
C ARG A 68 18.65 -17.00 -7.87
N LYS A 69 18.98 -16.52 -9.06
CA LYS A 69 19.91 -17.20 -9.96
C LYS A 69 21.36 -16.86 -9.68
N GLU A 70 21.64 -15.61 -9.37
CA GLU A 70 22.99 -15.09 -9.13
C GLU A 70 23.28 -14.75 -7.66
N LYS A 71 22.33 -14.97 -6.75
CA LYS A 71 22.42 -14.66 -5.30
C LYS A 71 22.63 -13.17 -4.97
N THR A 72 22.41 -12.28 -5.91
CA THR A 72 22.54 -10.84 -5.75
C THR A 72 21.14 -10.22 -5.68
N ALA A 73 20.56 -10.19 -4.47
CA ALA A 73 19.32 -9.47 -4.25
C ALA A 73 19.56 -7.96 -4.38
N GLN A 74 18.59 -7.25 -4.98
CA GLN A 74 18.62 -5.80 -4.97
C GLN A 74 18.45 -5.27 -3.54
N PRO A 75 19.01 -4.09 -3.20
CA PRO A 75 18.77 -3.48 -1.90
C PRO A 75 17.28 -3.39 -1.58
N LEU A 76 16.90 -3.68 -0.33
CA LEU A 76 15.54 -3.68 0.19
C LEU A 76 14.60 -4.77 -0.37
N ALA A 77 15.08 -5.70 -1.20
CA ALA A 77 14.24 -6.75 -1.77
C ALA A 77 13.64 -7.68 -0.70
N GLU A 78 14.43 -8.08 0.30
CA GLU A 78 13.95 -8.87 1.44
C GLU A 78 12.97 -8.08 2.32
N THR A 79 13.21 -6.80 2.53
CA THR A 79 12.29 -5.94 3.28
C THR A 79 10.94 -5.84 2.56
N ALA A 80 10.94 -5.55 1.25
CA ALA A 80 9.71 -5.46 0.46
C ALA A 80 8.91 -6.76 0.47
N ARG A 81 9.59 -7.91 0.39
CA ARG A 81 8.97 -9.23 0.50
C ARG A 81 8.34 -9.44 1.87
N THR A 82 9.08 -9.17 2.94
CA THR A 82 8.62 -9.35 4.33
C THR A 82 7.44 -8.43 4.64
N ASP A 83 7.47 -7.19 4.18
CA ASP A 83 6.37 -6.23 4.36
C ASP A 83 5.10 -6.71 3.67
N LEU A 84 5.21 -7.25 2.45
CA LEU A 84 4.08 -7.84 1.75
C LEU A 84 3.55 -9.09 2.47
N GLU A 85 4.42 -9.98 2.96
CA GLU A 85 4.02 -11.15 3.75
C GLU A 85 3.24 -10.73 5.01
N ASN A 86 3.73 -9.75 5.74
CA ASN A 86 3.06 -9.23 6.94
C ASN A 86 1.70 -8.60 6.61
N LEU A 87 1.63 -7.82 5.53
CA LEU A 87 0.38 -7.23 5.07
C LEU A 87 -0.66 -8.30 4.73
N LEU A 88 -0.28 -9.32 3.99
CA LEU A 88 -1.16 -10.43 3.61
C LEU A 88 -1.62 -11.24 4.83
N ASN A 89 -0.73 -11.53 5.76
CA ASN A 89 -1.05 -12.28 6.98
C ASN A 89 -2.09 -11.55 7.83
N ASN A 90 -2.05 -10.23 7.88
CA ASN A 90 -3.02 -9.41 8.59
C ASN A 90 -4.40 -9.39 7.92
N HIS A 91 -4.52 -9.85 6.67
CA HIS A 91 -5.75 -9.90 5.87
C HIS A 91 -6.09 -11.34 5.42
N ALA A 92 -5.85 -12.33 6.30
CA ALA A 92 -6.15 -13.75 6.06
C ALA A 92 -5.54 -14.30 4.75
N SER A 93 -4.45 -13.69 4.26
CA SER A 93 -3.77 -14.00 3.00
C SER A 93 -4.71 -13.98 1.78
N THR A 94 -5.73 -13.13 1.80
CA THR A 94 -6.75 -13.03 0.76
C THR A 94 -6.62 -11.73 0.00
N LEU A 95 -6.75 -11.80 -1.33
CA LEU A 95 -6.78 -10.64 -2.23
C LEU A 95 -8.01 -10.68 -3.13
N LEU A 96 -8.54 -9.50 -3.41
CA LEU A 96 -9.50 -9.25 -4.48
C LEU A 96 -8.73 -8.77 -5.70
N LEU A 97 -8.97 -9.40 -6.85
CA LEU A 97 -8.24 -9.11 -8.08
C LEU A 97 -9.14 -8.44 -9.11
N GLN A 98 -8.60 -7.42 -9.75
CA GLN A 98 -9.16 -6.81 -10.95
C GLN A 98 -8.18 -7.03 -12.10
N HIS A 99 -8.59 -7.82 -13.09
CA HIS A 99 -7.73 -8.08 -14.25
C HIS A 99 -7.57 -6.83 -15.11
N GLY A 100 -6.37 -6.64 -15.65
CA GLY A 100 -6.11 -5.65 -16.69
C GLY A 100 -6.62 -6.10 -18.07
N LYS A 101 -6.41 -5.25 -19.08
CA LYS A 101 -6.71 -5.61 -20.48
C LYS A 101 -5.96 -6.85 -20.95
N GLN A 102 -4.72 -7.00 -20.53
CA GLN A 102 -3.89 -8.19 -20.75
C GLN A 102 -3.94 -9.04 -19.49
N LYS A 103 -4.45 -10.26 -19.61
CA LYS A 103 -4.62 -11.17 -18.48
C LYS A 103 -3.32 -11.85 -18.04
N PHE A 104 -2.43 -12.16 -18.97
CA PHE A 104 -1.17 -12.85 -18.69
C PHE A 104 0.00 -12.13 -19.37
N ASP A 105 1.15 -12.16 -18.73
CA ASP A 105 2.39 -11.69 -19.36
C ASP A 105 3.07 -12.78 -20.20
N ARG A 106 4.19 -12.43 -20.84
CA ARG A 106 4.99 -13.36 -21.66
C ARG A 106 5.57 -14.54 -20.88
N TYR A 107 5.59 -14.47 -19.55
CA TYR A 107 6.09 -15.52 -18.67
C TYR A 107 4.96 -16.39 -18.09
N GLY A 108 3.73 -16.18 -18.52
CA GLY A 108 2.55 -16.90 -18.04
C GLY A 108 2.09 -16.48 -16.64
N ARG A 109 2.54 -15.32 -16.13
CA ARG A 109 2.05 -14.79 -14.85
C ARG A 109 0.74 -14.05 -15.08
N LEU A 110 -0.23 -14.28 -14.19
CA LEU A 110 -1.46 -13.50 -14.15
C LEU A 110 -1.14 -12.04 -13.82
N LEU A 111 -1.74 -11.10 -14.55
CA LEU A 111 -1.61 -9.67 -14.33
C LEU A 111 -2.91 -9.13 -13.74
N ALA A 112 -2.86 -8.54 -12.55
CA ALA A 112 -4.02 -7.93 -11.93
C ALA A 112 -3.64 -6.78 -10.99
N HIS A 113 -4.57 -5.84 -10.81
CA HIS A 113 -4.58 -4.97 -9.65
C HIS A 113 -5.09 -5.79 -8.46
N ALA A 114 -4.43 -5.64 -7.32
CA ALA A 114 -4.76 -6.37 -6.10
C ALA A 114 -5.27 -5.40 -5.04
N PHE A 115 -6.35 -5.80 -4.37
CA PHE A 115 -6.96 -5.06 -3.28
C PHE A 115 -7.04 -5.95 -2.05
N LEU A 116 -6.85 -5.37 -0.89
CA LEU A 116 -7.13 -6.03 0.38
C LEU A 116 -8.64 -6.07 0.58
N GLU A 117 -9.12 -7.20 1.11
CA GLU A 117 -10.51 -7.29 1.54
C GLU A 117 -10.64 -6.54 2.87
N ASN A 118 -11.47 -5.50 2.91
CA ASN A 118 -11.82 -4.83 4.15
C ASN A 118 -12.84 -5.69 4.89
N GLU A 119 -12.59 -5.97 6.16
CA GLU A 119 -13.56 -6.61 7.06
C GLU A 119 -14.75 -5.71 7.38
#